data_9f1ee48c4bf950673ea48bd557e2518c
#
_entry.id   9f1ee48c4bf950673ea48bd557e2518c
#
_cell.length_a   1.000
_cell.length_b   1.000
_cell.length_c   1.000
_cell.angle_alpha   90.00
_cell.angle_beta   90.00
_cell.angle_gamma   90.00
#
_symmetry.space_group_name_H-M   'P 1'
#
loop_
_entity.id
_entity.type
_entity.pdbx_description
1 polymer ?
#
loop_
_entity_poly.entity_id
_entity_poly.type
_entity_poly.pdbx_seq_one_letter_code
_entity_poly.pdbx_strand_id
1 'polypeptide(L)'
;MKWLLILTLTVLTGCASFPQWSENPQDCTRWNEGFGKDLYTGVKKQLSRKYICVEYPTVVRLPAYIELLNLPPAKEKPIVAVYQFQDLTGQRKQIDQYASFSTAVTQGANAMLVDALKTAGGGTWFRVVERTGLDHLVRERQIIRSARQEWADAKGEETNGIAPLLFAGMIIEGGIIGYDTNLKTGGRGARTLGIGFSKQYRQDAVTVSIRAVSVLTGEVLLNVQSRKTILSYGSGGDVFRFIEEGTQLVEIEDGVGNNESVTYATRSAIEAGVLELIYQGHERGFWEIEDFDSLEEYENE
;
A
#
# COMPACT_ATOMS: atom_id res chain seq x y z
N MET A 1 2.67 -33.72 -52.69
CA MET A 1 1.42 -33.45 -51.95
C MET A 1 1.33 -33.94 -50.51
N LYS A 2 2.31 -34.66 -49.95
CA LYS A 2 2.29 -35.14 -48.54
C LYS A 2 3.02 -34.22 -47.54
N TRP A 3 3.79 -33.26 -47.99
CA TRP A 3 4.57 -32.36 -47.15
C TRP A 3 3.82 -31.05 -46.78
N LEU A 4 2.78 -30.69 -47.51
CA LEU A 4 1.97 -29.50 -47.21
C LEU A 4 0.99 -29.70 -46.04
N LEU A 5 0.62 -30.95 -45.73
CA LEU A 5 -0.29 -31.28 -44.62
C LEU A 5 0.38 -31.26 -43.23
N ILE A 6 1.70 -31.37 -43.16
CA ILE A 6 2.44 -31.34 -41.90
C ILE A 6 2.70 -29.91 -41.44
N LEU A 7 2.82 -28.97 -42.36
CA LEU A 7 3.06 -27.55 -42.00
C LEU A 7 1.82 -26.86 -41.47
N THR A 8 0.61 -27.32 -41.82
CA THR A 8 -0.64 -26.74 -41.32
C THR A 8 -1.04 -27.22 -39.94
N LEU A 9 -0.50 -28.35 -39.46
CA LEU A 9 -0.81 -28.91 -38.15
C LEU A 9 0.01 -28.25 -37.03
N THR A 10 1.17 -27.68 -37.34
CA THR A 10 2.05 -27.03 -36.35
C THR A 10 1.66 -25.60 -36.02
N VAL A 11 0.82 -24.94 -36.82
CA VAL A 11 0.36 -23.59 -36.58
C VAL A 11 -0.84 -23.55 -35.63
N LEU A 12 -1.54 -24.67 -35.44
CA LEU A 12 -2.72 -24.77 -34.57
C LEU A 12 -2.37 -25.04 -33.08
N THR A 13 -1.11 -25.37 -32.77
CA THR A 13 -0.68 -25.62 -31.38
C THR A 13 -0.14 -24.38 -30.66
N GLY A 14 -0.09 -23.22 -31.33
CA GLY A 14 0.46 -21.96 -30.79
C GLY A 14 -0.52 -21.07 -30.01
N CYS A 15 -1.81 -21.42 -29.98
CA CYS A 15 -2.84 -20.57 -29.35
C CYS A 15 -3.35 -21.06 -28.01
N ALA A 16 -2.63 -21.89 -27.27
CA ALA A 16 -3.10 -22.48 -26.03
C ALA A 16 -2.25 -22.18 -24.80
N SER A 17 -1.61 -21.02 -24.75
CA SER A 17 -1.10 -20.52 -23.47
C SER A 17 -1.85 -19.26 -23.06
N PHE A 18 -3.15 -19.41 -22.82
CA PHE A 18 -3.77 -18.57 -21.80
C PHE A 18 -2.98 -18.76 -20.51
N PRO A 19 -2.71 -17.70 -19.71
CA PRO A 19 -2.17 -17.89 -18.40
C PRO A 19 -3.08 -18.90 -17.69
N GLN A 20 -2.60 -20.12 -17.54
CA GLN A 20 -3.25 -21.10 -16.70
C GLN A 20 -3.31 -20.48 -15.33
N TRP A 21 -4.49 -20.08 -14.93
CA TRP A 21 -4.80 -19.83 -13.54
C TRP A 21 -4.29 -21.06 -12.82
N SER A 22 -3.28 -20.88 -11.99
CA SER A 22 -2.50 -21.93 -11.35
C SER A 22 -3.40 -23.11 -10.99
N GLU A 23 -3.27 -24.22 -11.72
CA GLU A 23 -3.93 -25.48 -11.41
C GLU A 23 -3.24 -26.18 -10.22
N ASN A 24 -2.40 -25.44 -9.48
CA ASN A 24 -1.69 -26.04 -8.36
C ASN A 24 -2.66 -26.13 -7.17
N PRO A 25 -3.23 -27.32 -6.87
CA PRO A 25 -4.15 -27.50 -5.76
C PRO A 25 -3.53 -27.14 -4.40
N GLN A 26 -2.19 -27.07 -4.34
CA GLN A 26 -1.46 -26.81 -3.10
C GLN A 26 -1.62 -25.37 -2.63
N ASP A 27 -1.77 -24.39 -3.52
CA ASP A 27 -1.97 -23.00 -3.14
C ASP A 27 -3.40 -22.73 -2.66
N CYS A 28 -4.35 -23.58 -3.04
CA CYS A 28 -5.75 -23.51 -2.65
C CYS A 28 -6.08 -24.38 -1.43
N THR A 29 -5.23 -25.34 -1.05
CA THR A 29 -5.51 -26.32 0.03
C THR A 29 -5.40 -25.70 1.43
N ARG A 30 -4.59 -24.68 1.61
CA ARG A 30 -4.38 -24.05 2.91
C ARG A 30 -5.63 -23.35 3.47
N TRP A 31 -6.52 -22.86 2.59
CA TRP A 31 -7.82 -22.33 2.98
C TRP A 31 -8.85 -23.40 3.34
N ASN A 32 -8.61 -24.65 2.93
CA ASN A 32 -9.50 -25.77 3.19
C ASN A 32 -9.38 -26.35 4.60
N GLU A 33 -8.36 -25.98 5.36
CA GLU A 33 -8.10 -26.53 6.70
C GLU A 33 -8.70 -25.69 7.85
N GLY A 34 -9.34 -24.56 7.53
CA GLY A 34 -9.91 -23.66 8.52
C GLY A 34 -11.38 -23.29 8.28
N PHE A 35 -11.81 -22.24 8.93
CA PHE A 35 -13.17 -21.69 8.98
C PHE A 35 -13.87 -21.48 7.62
N GLY A 36 -13.13 -21.40 6.52
CA GLY A 36 -13.66 -21.19 5.17
C GLY A 36 -14.03 -22.46 4.38
N LYS A 37 -13.76 -23.66 4.90
CA LYS A 37 -13.91 -24.90 4.15
C LYS A 37 -15.33 -25.14 3.64
N ASP A 38 -16.33 -24.88 4.44
CA ASP A 38 -17.73 -25.15 4.11
C ASP A 38 -18.28 -24.09 3.14
N LEU A 39 -17.88 -22.83 3.30
CA LEU A 39 -18.25 -21.74 2.39
C LEU A 39 -17.64 -21.95 1.01
N TYR A 40 -16.36 -22.34 0.97
CA TYR A 40 -15.62 -22.58 -0.25
C TYR A 40 -16.14 -23.80 -1.02
N THR A 41 -16.50 -24.89 -0.34
CA THR A 41 -17.11 -26.06 -0.98
C THR A 41 -18.50 -25.76 -1.53
N GLY A 42 -19.28 -24.91 -0.89
CA GLY A 42 -20.58 -24.45 -1.39
C GLY A 42 -20.44 -23.64 -2.69
N VAL A 43 -19.54 -22.66 -2.74
CA VAL A 43 -19.25 -21.84 -3.92
C VAL A 43 -18.64 -22.68 -5.05
N LYS A 44 -17.77 -23.63 -4.74
CA LYS A 44 -17.17 -24.56 -5.71
C LYS A 44 -18.19 -25.44 -6.41
N LYS A 45 -19.24 -25.86 -5.70
CA LYS A 45 -20.30 -26.69 -6.24
C LYS A 45 -21.20 -25.93 -7.22
N GLN A 46 -21.33 -24.61 -7.03
CA GLN A 46 -22.17 -23.73 -7.83
C GLN A 46 -21.49 -23.16 -9.07
N LEU A 47 -20.15 -22.94 -9.05
CA LEU A 47 -19.35 -22.35 -10.10
C LEU A 47 -18.61 -23.40 -10.98
N SER A 48 -19.20 -24.55 -11.23
CA SER A 48 -18.71 -25.60 -12.13
C SER A 48 -17.21 -25.53 -12.48
N ARG A 49 -16.38 -26.16 -11.67
CA ARG A 49 -15.06 -26.71 -12.02
C ARG A 49 -13.88 -25.78 -12.28
N LYS A 50 -13.97 -24.47 -12.18
CA LYS A 50 -12.77 -23.62 -12.14
C LYS A 50 -12.49 -23.22 -10.69
N TYR A 51 -11.31 -23.59 -10.19
CA TYR A 51 -10.86 -23.19 -8.87
C TYR A 51 -10.61 -21.69 -8.86
N ILE A 52 -11.37 -20.95 -8.06
CA ILE A 52 -11.00 -19.58 -7.71
C ILE A 52 -10.06 -19.72 -6.52
N CYS A 53 -8.78 -19.60 -6.75
CA CYS A 53 -7.79 -19.50 -5.68
C CYS A 53 -7.89 -18.09 -5.11
N VAL A 54 -8.32 -17.98 -3.86
CA VAL A 54 -8.26 -16.72 -3.12
C VAL A 54 -6.88 -16.60 -2.52
N GLU A 55 -6.17 -15.53 -2.86
CA GLU A 55 -4.87 -15.25 -2.27
C GLU A 55 -5.00 -15.02 -0.76
N TYR A 56 -4.02 -15.53 -0.01
CA TYR A 56 -3.96 -15.27 1.42
C TYR A 56 -3.71 -13.80 1.70
N PRO A 57 -4.32 -13.25 2.75
CA PRO A 57 -3.93 -11.93 3.22
C PRO A 57 -2.45 -11.94 3.61
N THR A 58 -1.70 -11.01 3.06
CA THR A 58 -0.26 -10.88 3.31
C THR A 58 0.04 -9.56 4.01
N VAL A 59 1.09 -9.56 4.82
CA VAL A 59 1.62 -8.32 5.37
C VAL A 59 2.42 -7.62 4.27
N VAL A 60 2.01 -6.40 3.94
CA VAL A 60 2.68 -5.61 2.90
C VAL A 60 4.01 -5.10 3.43
N ARG A 61 5.10 -5.49 2.76
CA ARG A 61 6.47 -5.03 3.02
C ARG A 61 7.05 -4.50 1.73
N LEU A 62 7.09 -3.17 1.61
CA LEU A 62 7.66 -2.47 0.47
C LEU A 62 9.17 -2.24 0.70
N PRO A 63 9.95 -1.88 -0.34
CA PRO A 63 11.39 -1.63 -0.16
C PRO A 63 11.71 -0.64 0.96
N ALA A 64 11.06 0.52 0.99
CA ALA A 64 11.26 1.53 2.02
C ALA A 64 10.90 1.02 3.44
N TYR A 65 9.96 0.08 3.57
CA TYR A 65 9.66 -0.58 4.84
C TYR A 65 10.86 -1.38 5.35
N ILE A 66 11.55 -2.09 4.46
CA ILE A 66 12.73 -2.91 4.82
C ILE A 66 13.87 -1.99 5.27
N GLU A 67 14.09 -0.88 4.58
CA GLU A 67 15.09 0.12 4.96
C GLU A 67 14.78 0.73 6.33
N LEU A 68 13.52 1.13 6.57
CA LEU A 68 13.06 1.60 7.88
C LEU A 68 13.30 0.59 9.00
N LEU A 69 13.00 -0.69 8.73
CA LEU A 69 13.15 -1.76 9.72
C LEU A 69 14.62 -1.96 10.13
N ASN A 70 15.52 -1.83 9.15
CA ASN A 70 16.95 -2.07 9.31
C ASN A 70 17.74 -0.84 9.78
N LEU A 71 17.09 0.29 10.01
CA LEU A 71 17.76 1.47 10.56
C LEU A 71 18.44 1.15 11.89
N PRO A 72 19.66 1.62 12.11
CA PRO A 72 20.29 1.60 13.43
C PRO A 72 19.40 2.30 14.46
N PRO A 73 19.44 1.91 15.73
CA PRO A 73 18.59 2.50 16.76
C PRO A 73 18.89 3.99 16.97
N ALA A 74 17.90 4.74 17.44
CA ALA A 74 18.12 6.09 17.92
C ALA A 74 18.82 6.03 19.27
N LYS A 75 19.82 6.89 19.50
CA LYS A 75 20.51 7.03 20.79
C LYS A 75 19.54 7.40 21.91
N GLU A 76 18.60 8.29 21.62
CA GLU A 76 17.45 8.63 22.45
C GLU A 76 16.17 8.56 21.63
N LYS A 77 15.13 7.91 22.18
CA LYS A 77 13.84 7.75 21.49
C LYS A 77 12.97 8.99 21.65
N PRO A 78 12.84 9.87 20.65
CA PRO A 78 11.93 11.00 20.76
C PRO A 78 10.47 10.54 20.94
N ILE A 79 9.74 11.28 21.79
CA ILE A 79 8.29 11.05 21.97
C ILE A 79 7.57 11.92 20.97
N VAL A 80 6.87 11.28 20.04
CA VAL A 80 6.17 11.95 18.94
C VAL A 80 4.67 11.68 18.96
N ALA A 81 3.89 12.66 18.57
CA ALA A 81 2.45 12.55 18.40
C ALA A 81 2.06 12.74 16.93
N VAL A 82 1.13 11.92 16.44
CA VAL A 82 0.50 12.11 15.13
C VAL A 82 -0.95 12.55 15.36
N TYR A 83 -1.33 13.73 14.85
CA TYR A 83 -2.69 14.24 14.96
C TYR A 83 -3.49 14.02 13.70
N GLN A 84 -2.99 14.51 12.58
CA GLN A 84 -3.67 14.42 11.30
C GLN A 84 -2.68 14.10 10.18
N PHE A 85 -3.06 13.14 9.34
CA PHE A 85 -2.39 12.86 8.08
C PHE A 85 -3.45 12.43 7.07
N GLN A 86 -3.94 13.38 6.29
CA GLN A 86 -5.13 13.22 5.47
C GLN A 86 -4.83 13.41 3.98
N ASP A 87 -5.82 13.04 3.17
CA ASP A 87 -5.85 13.40 1.76
C ASP A 87 -6.24 14.88 1.60
N LEU A 88 -5.27 15.69 1.17
CA LEU A 88 -5.42 17.12 0.90
C LEU A 88 -5.62 17.40 -0.61
N THR A 89 -5.65 16.36 -1.45
CA THR A 89 -5.80 16.53 -2.91
C THR A 89 -7.23 16.83 -3.32
N GLY A 90 -8.21 16.35 -2.55
CA GLY A 90 -9.62 16.46 -2.87
C GLY A 90 -10.05 15.68 -4.13
N GLN A 91 -9.16 14.87 -4.70
CA GLN A 91 -9.43 14.21 -5.96
C GLN A 91 -10.37 13.01 -5.81
N ARG A 92 -11.26 12.86 -6.80
CA ARG A 92 -12.19 11.74 -6.90
C ARG A 92 -11.79 10.79 -8.02
N LYS A 93 -12.18 9.53 -7.90
CA LYS A 93 -11.97 8.54 -8.98
C LYS A 93 -12.72 8.97 -10.22
N GLN A 94 -12.07 8.94 -11.36
CA GLN A 94 -12.71 9.14 -12.65
C GLN A 94 -13.36 7.84 -13.08
N ILE A 95 -14.65 7.90 -13.43
CA ILE A 95 -15.41 6.81 -14.03
C ILE A 95 -16.11 7.39 -15.25
N ASP A 96 -15.93 6.78 -16.40
CA ASP A 96 -16.26 7.34 -17.72
C ASP A 96 -17.74 7.70 -17.94
N GLN A 97 -18.68 7.32 -17.09
CA GLN A 97 -20.11 7.55 -17.34
C GLN A 97 -20.89 8.13 -16.15
N TYR A 98 -20.32 8.20 -14.95
CA TYR A 98 -21.02 8.65 -13.76
C TYR A 98 -20.12 9.49 -12.85
N ALA A 99 -20.73 10.44 -12.14
CA ALA A 99 -20.02 11.16 -11.07
C ALA A 99 -19.60 10.19 -9.97
N SER A 100 -18.29 10.03 -9.76
CA SER A 100 -17.76 9.20 -8.69
C SER A 100 -17.59 10.01 -7.41
N PHE A 101 -18.21 9.55 -6.32
CA PHE A 101 -18.03 10.11 -4.99
C PHE A 101 -16.83 9.49 -4.24
N SER A 102 -16.24 8.41 -4.79
CA SER A 102 -15.08 7.75 -4.18
C SER A 102 -13.81 8.60 -4.33
N THR A 103 -13.02 8.67 -3.26
CA THR A 103 -11.71 9.33 -3.28
C THR A 103 -10.73 8.59 -4.19
N ALA A 104 -9.88 9.33 -4.88
CA ALA A 104 -8.87 8.75 -5.76
C ALA A 104 -7.71 8.13 -4.98
N VAL A 105 -7.37 8.69 -3.81
CA VAL A 105 -6.34 8.20 -2.91
C VAL A 105 -6.94 7.66 -1.61
N THR A 106 -6.15 6.86 -0.88
CA THR A 106 -6.57 6.25 0.39
C THR A 106 -6.84 7.30 1.47
N GLN A 107 -7.86 7.07 2.28
CA GLN A 107 -8.15 7.88 3.47
C GLN A 107 -7.46 7.34 4.74
N GLY A 108 -6.79 6.18 4.63
CA GLY A 108 -6.08 5.53 5.74
C GLY A 108 -4.62 5.95 5.92
N ALA A 109 -4.19 7.06 5.35
CA ALA A 109 -2.79 7.49 5.35
C ALA A 109 -2.23 7.76 6.76
N ASN A 110 -3.09 8.19 7.70
CA ASN A 110 -2.70 8.39 9.11
C ASN A 110 -2.20 7.08 9.76
N ALA A 111 -2.91 5.98 9.53
CA ALA A 111 -2.50 4.67 10.04
C ALA A 111 -1.17 4.20 9.42
N MET A 112 -0.94 4.50 8.13
CA MET A 112 0.32 4.18 7.45
C MET A 112 1.49 4.98 8.03
N LEU A 113 1.29 6.25 8.37
CA LEU A 113 2.33 7.07 9.01
C LEU A 113 2.68 6.55 10.41
N VAL A 114 1.68 6.22 11.21
CA VAL A 114 1.89 5.63 12.55
C VAL A 114 2.64 4.30 12.43
N ASP A 115 2.29 3.46 11.46
CA ASP A 115 2.95 2.18 11.21
C ASP A 115 4.42 2.38 10.79
N ALA A 116 4.71 3.31 9.88
CA ALA A 116 6.07 3.64 9.47
C ALA A 116 6.93 4.15 10.64
N LEU A 117 6.41 5.09 11.45
CA LEU A 117 7.11 5.58 12.65
C LEU A 117 7.36 4.47 13.68
N LYS A 118 6.43 3.53 13.83
CA LYS A 118 6.57 2.38 14.73
C LYS A 118 7.54 1.32 14.20
N THR A 119 7.69 1.24 12.88
CA THR A 119 8.58 0.28 12.21
C THR A 119 10.04 0.71 12.26
N ALA A 120 10.31 2.01 12.27
CA ALA A 120 11.66 2.56 12.22
C ALA A 120 12.58 1.93 13.28
N GLY A 121 13.70 1.31 12.81
CA GLY A 121 14.67 0.58 13.62
C GLY A 121 14.06 -0.59 14.40
N GLY A 122 13.05 -1.28 13.86
CA GLY A 122 12.35 -2.33 14.59
C GLY A 122 11.60 -1.84 15.83
N GLY A 123 11.17 -0.57 15.87
CA GLY A 123 10.50 0.06 17.00
C GLY A 123 11.46 0.71 18.02
N THR A 124 12.72 0.89 17.62
CA THR A 124 13.72 1.53 18.49
C THR A 124 13.80 3.04 18.33
N TRP A 125 13.23 3.60 17.23
CA TRP A 125 13.34 5.00 16.91
C TRP A 125 12.41 5.91 17.72
N PHE A 126 11.12 5.73 17.60
CA PHE A 126 10.13 6.65 18.14
C PHE A 126 9.26 6.02 19.22
N ARG A 127 8.90 6.83 20.23
CA ARG A 127 7.79 6.55 21.14
C ARG A 127 6.56 7.28 20.62
N VAL A 128 5.78 6.63 19.77
CA VAL A 128 4.56 7.22 19.19
C VAL A 128 3.44 7.20 20.23
N VAL A 129 2.88 8.36 20.54
CA VAL A 129 1.76 8.49 21.47
C VAL A 129 0.45 8.75 20.72
N GLU A 130 -0.62 8.13 21.22
CA GLU A 130 -1.94 8.24 20.65
C GLU A 130 -2.53 9.64 20.85
N ARG A 131 -2.98 10.27 19.76
CA ARG A 131 -3.66 11.57 19.77
C ARG A 131 -4.91 11.60 18.89
N THR A 132 -5.00 10.71 17.90
CA THR A 132 -6.20 10.60 17.05
C THR A 132 -7.38 10.07 17.85
N GLY A 133 -7.15 9.05 18.70
CA GLY A 133 -8.15 8.47 19.60
C GLY A 133 -8.07 8.97 21.03
N LEU A 134 -7.59 10.19 21.27
CA LEU A 134 -7.36 10.72 22.62
C LEU A 134 -8.62 10.74 23.49
N ASP A 135 -9.78 11.06 22.92
CA ASP A 135 -11.05 11.09 23.65
C ASP A 135 -11.43 9.70 24.21
N HIS A 136 -11.20 8.64 23.43
CA HIS A 136 -11.43 7.28 23.89
C HIS A 136 -10.45 6.91 25.01
N LEU A 137 -9.19 7.26 24.84
CA LEU A 137 -8.17 7.02 25.85
C LEU A 137 -8.47 7.76 27.18
N VAL A 138 -8.90 9.02 27.10
CA VAL A 138 -9.30 9.80 28.29
C VAL A 138 -10.50 9.16 28.97
N ARG A 139 -11.51 8.72 28.21
CA ARG A 139 -12.68 8.02 28.74
C ARG A 139 -12.31 6.74 29.48
N GLU A 140 -11.47 5.89 28.89
CA GLU A 140 -10.97 4.66 29.55
C GLU A 140 -10.23 4.98 30.84
N ARG A 141 -9.40 6.02 30.84
CA ARG A 141 -8.68 6.45 32.04
C ARG A 141 -9.62 6.95 33.15
N GLN A 142 -10.75 7.57 32.78
CA GLN A 142 -11.79 7.97 33.76
C GLN A 142 -12.47 6.73 34.35
N ILE A 143 -12.84 5.74 33.52
CA ILE A 143 -13.41 4.46 33.98
C ILE A 143 -12.47 3.77 34.96
N ILE A 144 -11.18 3.67 34.63
CA ILE A 144 -10.19 3.04 35.53
C ILE A 144 -10.07 3.79 36.85
N ARG A 145 -10.08 5.14 36.81
CA ARG A 145 -10.03 5.95 38.04
C ARG A 145 -11.23 5.70 38.93
N SER A 146 -12.45 5.72 38.36
CA SER A 146 -13.69 5.46 39.10
C SER A 146 -13.69 4.06 39.71
N ALA A 147 -13.35 3.03 38.90
CA ALA A 147 -13.29 1.66 39.39
C ALA A 147 -12.27 1.46 40.52
N ARG A 148 -11.08 2.09 40.41
CA ARG A 148 -10.07 2.04 41.48
C ARG A 148 -10.54 2.74 42.74
N GLN A 149 -11.23 3.88 42.61
CA GLN A 149 -11.78 4.62 43.75
C GLN A 149 -12.83 3.78 44.49
N GLU A 150 -13.81 3.24 43.76
CA GLU A 150 -14.86 2.39 44.34
C GLU A 150 -14.26 1.17 45.07
N TRP A 151 -13.22 0.56 44.50
CA TRP A 151 -12.56 -0.57 45.10
C TRP A 151 -11.76 -0.21 46.37
N ALA A 152 -11.06 0.94 46.38
CA ALA A 152 -10.34 1.44 47.52
C ALA A 152 -11.28 1.85 48.66
N ASP A 153 -12.37 2.54 48.34
CA ASP A 153 -13.41 2.90 49.31
C ASP A 153 -14.04 1.68 49.96
N ALA A 154 -14.29 0.62 49.17
CA ALA A 154 -14.81 -0.65 49.70
C ALA A 154 -13.86 -1.39 50.62
N LYS A 155 -12.55 -1.18 50.50
CA LYS A 155 -11.49 -1.81 51.34
C LYS A 155 -10.94 -0.90 52.43
N GLY A 156 -11.24 0.38 52.41
CA GLY A 156 -10.63 1.37 53.29
C GLY A 156 -9.14 1.60 52.99
N GLU A 157 -8.74 1.42 51.72
CA GLU A 157 -7.36 1.59 51.24
C GLU A 157 -7.21 2.91 50.46
N GLU A 158 -6.00 3.42 50.36
CA GLU A 158 -5.70 4.58 49.49
C GLU A 158 -5.68 4.17 48.02
N THR A 159 -6.19 5.03 47.16
CA THR A 159 -6.18 4.80 45.70
C THR A 159 -4.80 4.96 45.11
N ASN A 160 -4.32 3.92 44.44
CA ASN A 160 -3.17 4.02 43.56
C ASN A 160 -3.58 4.77 42.27
N GLY A 161 -3.05 5.96 42.06
CA GLY A 161 -3.27 6.76 40.87
C GLY A 161 -2.83 6.06 39.58
N ILE A 162 -3.34 6.48 38.43
CA ILE A 162 -2.85 6.08 37.12
C ILE A 162 -1.68 6.98 36.75
N ALA A 163 -0.58 6.41 36.26
CA ALA A 163 0.56 7.18 35.77
C ALA A 163 0.11 8.23 34.72
N PRO A 164 0.71 9.43 34.68
CA PRO A 164 0.36 10.46 33.71
C PRO A 164 0.57 9.95 32.26
N LEU A 165 -0.18 10.52 31.33
CA LEU A 165 0.07 10.28 29.90
C LEU A 165 1.42 10.89 29.52
N LEU A 166 2.12 10.23 28.62
CA LEU A 166 3.31 10.79 28.01
C LEU A 166 2.94 12.04 27.22
N PHE A 167 3.69 13.11 27.39
CA PHE A 167 3.62 14.26 26.50
C PHE A 167 4.58 14.07 25.33
N ALA A 168 4.17 14.53 24.14
CA ALA A 168 5.03 14.53 22.97
C ALA A 168 5.93 15.76 23.01
N GLY A 169 7.21 15.57 22.73
CA GLY A 169 8.13 16.69 22.46
C GLY A 169 7.96 17.25 21.05
N MET A 170 7.40 16.43 20.16
CA MET A 170 7.28 16.75 18.73
C MET A 170 5.94 16.25 18.18
N ILE A 171 5.35 17.02 17.27
CA ILE A 171 4.18 16.64 16.47
C ILE A 171 4.68 16.28 15.07
N ILE A 172 4.26 15.11 14.59
CA ILE A 172 4.43 14.70 13.19
C ILE A 172 3.08 14.82 12.52
N GLU A 173 2.99 15.64 11.48
CA GLU A 173 1.75 15.87 10.74
C GLU A 173 2.03 16.11 9.26
N GLY A 174 0.99 16.14 8.44
CA GLY A 174 1.10 16.37 7.01
C GLY A 174 -0.08 15.78 6.25
N GLY A 175 0.20 15.26 5.04
CA GLY A 175 -0.84 14.66 4.23
C GLY A 175 -0.38 14.30 2.82
N ILE A 176 -1.31 13.75 2.07
CA ILE A 176 -1.15 13.53 0.64
C ILE A 176 -1.47 14.86 -0.04
N ILE A 177 -0.46 15.51 -0.61
CA ILE A 177 -0.57 16.86 -1.18
C ILE A 177 -0.73 16.87 -2.70
N GLY A 178 -0.46 15.74 -3.35
CA GLY A 178 -0.57 15.62 -4.81
C GLY A 178 -0.91 14.20 -5.23
N TYR A 179 -1.80 14.11 -6.22
CA TYR A 179 -2.03 12.90 -6.98
C TYR A 179 -2.17 13.30 -8.46
N ASP A 180 -1.06 13.23 -9.16
CA ASP A 180 -1.00 13.60 -10.57
C ASP A 180 -1.28 12.37 -11.42
N THR A 181 -2.31 12.45 -12.26
CA THR A 181 -2.69 11.37 -13.16
C THR A 181 -2.27 11.70 -14.59
N ASN A 182 -2.02 10.65 -15.39
CA ASN A 182 -1.68 10.79 -16.81
C ASN A 182 -0.43 11.65 -17.09
N LEU A 183 0.54 11.66 -16.19
CA LEU A 183 1.79 12.41 -16.36
C LEU A 183 2.53 12.03 -17.65
N LYS A 184 2.49 10.73 -17.97
CA LYS A 184 2.95 10.20 -19.24
C LYS A 184 1.99 9.12 -19.69
N THR A 185 1.50 9.24 -20.90
CA THR A 185 0.71 8.23 -21.56
C THR A 185 1.35 7.93 -22.90
N GLY A 186 1.31 6.69 -23.32
CA GLY A 186 1.80 6.32 -24.63
C GLY A 186 1.28 4.94 -24.99
N GLY A 187 1.26 4.68 -26.29
CA GLY A 187 0.84 3.41 -26.82
C GLY A 187 1.48 3.16 -28.17
N ARG A 188 1.61 1.90 -28.51
CA ARG A 188 1.97 1.43 -29.85
C ARG A 188 0.99 0.36 -30.25
N GLY A 189 0.44 0.49 -31.44
CA GLY A 189 -0.43 -0.52 -32.02
C GLY A 189 -0.04 -0.76 -33.46
N ALA A 190 -0.18 -1.98 -33.91
CA ALA A 190 -0.06 -2.35 -35.32
C ALA A 190 -1.16 -3.34 -35.67
N ARG A 191 -1.74 -3.16 -36.85
CA ARG A 191 -2.76 -4.06 -37.38
C ARG A 191 -2.39 -4.48 -38.80
N THR A 192 -2.40 -5.79 -39.08
CA THR A 192 -2.13 -6.33 -40.39
C THR A 192 -3.05 -7.53 -40.62
N LEU A 193 -3.78 -7.53 -41.74
CA LEU A 193 -4.67 -8.61 -42.17
C LEU A 193 -5.68 -9.04 -41.08
N GLY A 194 -6.23 -8.07 -40.35
CA GLY A 194 -7.23 -8.33 -39.30
C GLY A 194 -6.66 -8.80 -37.97
N ILE A 195 -5.32 -8.83 -37.81
CA ILE A 195 -4.67 -9.12 -36.53
C ILE A 195 -4.04 -7.83 -36.00
N GLY A 196 -4.43 -7.43 -34.82
CA GLY A 196 -3.94 -6.23 -34.16
C GLY A 196 -3.24 -6.53 -32.85
N PHE A 197 -2.22 -5.73 -32.53
CA PHE A 197 -1.55 -5.71 -31.23
C PHE A 197 -1.48 -4.27 -30.74
N SER A 198 -1.81 -4.05 -29.48
CA SER A 198 -1.68 -2.77 -28.83
C SER A 198 -0.94 -2.90 -27.51
N LYS A 199 -0.11 -1.90 -27.22
CA LYS A 199 0.51 -1.71 -25.89
C LYS A 199 0.25 -0.29 -25.44
N GLN A 200 -0.21 -0.13 -24.22
CA GLN A 200 -0.47 1.17 -23.62
C GLN A 200 0.21 1.25 -22.27
N TYR A 201 0.64 2.43 -21.88
CA TYR A 201 1.14 2.69 -20.55
C TYR A 201 0.64 4.05 -20.04
N ARG A 202 0.49 4.14 -18.74
CA ARG A 202 0.14 5.35 -18.02
C ARG A 202 1.03 5.48 -16.79
N GLN A 203 1.49 6.68 -16.55
CA GLN A 203 2.28 7.03 -15.38
C GLN A 203 1.51 8.05 -14.55
N ASP A 204 1.25 7.71 -13.31
CA ASP A 204 0.67 8.58 -12.29
C ASP A 204 1.71 8.83 -11.20
N ALA A 205 1.47 9.76 -10.28
CA ALA A 205 2.34 9.96 -9.13
C ALA A 205 1.56 10.43 -7.90
N VAL A 206 1.96 9.93 -6.74
CA VAL A 206 1.49 10.39 -5.43
C VAL A 206 2.62 11.17 -4.77
N THR A 207 2.28 12.32 -4.20
CA THR A 207 3.21 13.15 -3.42
C THR A 207 2.67 13.32 -2.02
N VAL A 208 3.50 13.06 -1.03
CA VAL A 208 3.19 13.26 0.39
C VAL A 208 4.11 14.33 0.98
N SER A 209 3.64 15.04 1.99
CA SER A 209 4.45 15.96 2.79
C SER A 209 4.34 15.58 4.25
N ILE A 210 5.46 15.50 4.94
CA ILE A 210 5.58 15.17 6.37
C ILE A 210 6.38 16.29 7.03
N ARG A 211 5.85 16.87 8.09
CA ARG A 211 6.53 17.90 8.86
C ARG A 211 6.61 17.52 10.33
N ALA A 212 7.71 17.91 10.94
CA ALA A 212 7.95 17.78 12.38
C ALA A 212 7.91 19.16 13.02
N VAL A 213 7.08 19.31 14.04
CA VAL A 213 6.86 20.58 14.75
C VAL A 213 7.23 20.41 16.20
N SER A 214 8.08 21.29 16.73
CA SER A 214 8.42 21.33 18.15
C SER A 214 7.20 21.75 18.99
N VAL A 215 6.83 20.96 19.98
CA VAL A 215 5.75 21.31 20.91
C VAL A 215 6.14 22.48 21.83
N LEU A 216 7.42 22.62 22.12
CA LEU A 216 7.92 23.65 23.03
C LEU A 216 7.92 25.04 22.40
N THR A 217 8.31 25.12 21.12
CA THR A 217 8.51 26.41 20.44
C THR A 217 7.45 26.70 19.37
N GLY A 218 6.74 25.68 18.89
CA GLY A 218 5.87 25.78 17.72
C GLY A 218 6.62 25.89 16.40
N GLU A 219 7.93 25.75 16.41
CA GLU A 219 8.77 25.81 15.23
C GLU A 219 8.61 24.56 14.36
N VAL A 220 8.53 24.73 13.05
CA VAL A 220 8.61 23.61 12.09
C VAL A 220 10.07 23.25 11.90
N LEU A 221 10.50 22.19 12.56
CA LEU A 221 11.89 21.72 12.54
C LEU A 221 12.27 21.11 11.19
N LEU A 222 11.38 20.30 10.63
CA LEU A 222 11.58 19.57 9.39
C LEU A 222 10.31 19.61 8.55
N ASN A 223 10.49 19.65 7.22
CA ASN A 223 9.42 19.46 6.26
C ASN A 223 9.98 18.68 5.07
N VAL A 224 9.55 17.43 4.97
CA VAL A 224 10.00 16.47 3.95
C VAL A 224 8.87 16.23 2.97
N GLN A 225 9.21 16.18 1.69
CA GLN A 225 8.28 15.77 0.64
C GLN A 225 8.85 14.56 -0.08
N SER A 226 8.04 13.53 -0.22
CA SER A 226 8.38 12.34 -0.99
C SER A 226 7.36 12.10 -2.09
N ARG A 227 7.82 11.56 -3.23
CA ARG A 227 7.00 11.29 -4.39
C ARG A 227 7.23 9.88 -4.90
N LYS A 228 6.16 9.12 -5.04
CA LYS A 228 6.18 7.79 -5.66
C LYS A 228 5.45 7.82 -6.99
N THR A 229 6.14 7.38 -8.04
CA THR A 229 5.56 7.17 -9.36
C THR A 229 4.84 5.82 -9.42
N ILE A 230 3.67 5.81 -10.03
CA ILE A 230 2.82 4.65 -10.28
C ILE A 230 2.88 4.35 -11.77
N LEU A 231 3.21 3.12 -12.14
CA LEU A 231 3.23 2.68 -13.52
C LEU A 231 2.09 1.70 -13.78
N SER A 232 1.25 2.04 -14.73
CA SER A 232 0.21 1.16 -15.26
C SER A 232 0.53 0.83 -16.71
N TYR A 233 0.46 -0.44 -17.08
CA TYR A 233 0.63 -0.85 -18.48
C TYR A 233 -0.41 -1.88 -18.86
N GLY A 234 -0.83 -1.83 -20.11
CA GLY A 234 -1.72 -2.79 -20.73
C GLY A 234 -1.18 -3.25 -22.07
N SER A 235 -1.41 -4.49 -22.41
CA SER A 235 -1.18 -5.04 -23.74
C SER A 235 -2.43 -5.81 -24.18
N GLY A 236 -2.86 -5.58 -25.40
CA GLY A 236 -4.00 -6.27 -26.00
C GLY A 236 -3.68 -6.77 -27.40
N GLY A 237 -4.32 -7.86 -27.77
CA GLY A 237 -4.33 -8.39 -29.12
C GLY A 237 -5.77 -8.58 -29.59
N ASP A 238 -6.07 -8.14 -30.77
CA ASP A 238 -7.36 -8.33 -31.41
C ASP A 238 -7.22 -9.07 -32.74
N VAL A 239 -8.14 -9.99 -33.00
CA VAL A 239 -8.23 -10.72 -34.26
C VAL A 239 -9.61 -10.46 -34.87
N PHE A 240 -9.59 -9.81 -36.00
CA PHE A 240 -10.75 -9.54 -36.81
C PHE A 240 -10.74 -10.42 -38.07
N ARG A 241 -11.67 -11.33 -38.24
CA ARG A 241 -11.74 -12.24 -39.37
C ARG A 241 -13.08 -12.18 -40.06
N PHE A 242 -13.07 -11.88 -41.35
CA PHE A 242 -14.21 -12.10 -42.23
C PHE A 242 -14.22 -13.58 -42.63
N ILE A 243 -15.31 -14.27 -42.35
CA ILE A 243 -15.59 -15.60 -42.89
C ILE A 243 -16.60 -15.41 -43.98
N GLU A 244 -16.24 -15.73 -45.19
CA GLU A 244 -17.01 -15.46 -46.42
C GLU A 244 -18.32 -16.30 -46.57
N GLU A 245 -18.56 -17.28 -45.77
CA GLU A 245 -19.82 -18.05 -45.78
C GLU A 245 -20.73 -17.63 -44.61
N GLY A 246 -21.64 -16.69 -44.94
CA GLY A 246 -22.74 -16.29 -44.07
C GLY A 246 -22.42 -15.25 -43.04
N THR A 247 -22.32 -13.99 -43.42
CA THR A 247 -22.42 -12.74 -42.63
C THR A 247 -22.16 -12.78 -41.10
N GLN A 248 -21.30 -13.66 -40.62
CA GLN A 248 -20.88 -13.66 -39.23
C GLN A 248 -19.49 -13.00 -39.10
N LEU A 249 -19.50 -11.86 -38.43
CA LEU A 249 -18.30 -11.17 -37.98
C LEU A 249 -17.83 -11.83 -36.72
N VAL A 250 -16.62 -12.38 -36.71
CA VAL A 250 -15.99 -12.90 -35.50
C VAL A 250 -14.90 -11.93 -35.10
N GLU A 251 -15.09 -11.25 -33.94
CA GLU A 251 -14.13 -10.38 -33.32
C GLU A 251 -13.69 -11.04 -32.01
N ILE A 252 -12.39 -11.26 -31.87
CA ILE A 252 -11.79 -11.79 -30.64
C ILE A 252 -10.83 -10.73 -30.14
N GLU A 253 -11.09 -10.22 -28.95
CA GLU A 253 -10.23 -9.28 -28.27
C GLU A 253 -9.72 -9.92 -26.96
N ASP A 254 -8.41 -9.89 -26.75
CA ASP A 254 -7.77 -10.33 -25.52
C ASP A 254 -6.81 -9.24 -25.04
N GLY A 255 -6.88 -8.91 -23.77
CA GLY A 255 -6.07 -7.86 -23.18
C GLY A 255 -5.68 -8.15 -21.74
N VAL A 256 -4.45 -7.80 -21.39
CA VAL A 256 -3.93 -7.88 -20.02
C VAL A 256 -3.44 -6.50 -19.59
N GLY A 257 -3.97 -6.03 -18.45
CA GLY A 257 -3.54 -4.79 -17.80
C GLY A 257 -2.88 -5.10 -16.45
N ASN A 258 -1.80 -4.42 -16.15
CA ASN A 258 -1.18 -4.45 -14.83
C ASN A 258 -1.08 -3.03 -14.30
N ASN A 259 -1.67 -2.81 -13.11
CA ASN A 259 -1.75 -1.52 -12.46
C ASN A 259 -1.14 -1.61 -11.06
N GLU A 260 -0.13 -0.80 -10.80
CA GLU A 260 0.34 -0.61 -9.42
C GLU A 260 -0.73 0.10 -8.58
N SER A 261 -0.97 -0.38 -7.35
CA SER A 261 -1.99 0.19 -6.48
C SER A 261 -1.59 1.59 -5.98
N VAL A 262 -2.50 2.55 -6.09
CA VAL A 262 -2.36 3.90 -5.50
C VAL A 262 -2.13 3.82 -3.98
N THR A 263 -2.76 2.86 -3.31
CA THR A 263 -2.59 2.64 -1.87
C THR A 263 -1.17 2.21 -1.53
N TYR A 264 -0.58 1.32 -2.33
CA TYR A 264 0.82 0.89 -2.13
C TYR A 264 1.80 2.03 -2.44
N ALA A 265 1.54 2.79 -3.47
CA ALA A 265 2.35 3.96 -3.80
C ALA A 265 2.32 5.02 -2.69
N THR A 266 1.14 5.27 -2.11
CA THR A 266 0.98 6.17 -0.95
C THR A 266 1.76 5.66 0.25
N ARG A 267 1.65 4.37 0.57
CA ARG A 267 2.39 3.75 1.67
C ARG A 267 3.90 3.87 1.47
N SER A 268 4.40 3.53 0.28
CA SER A 268 5.83 3.64 -0.05
C SER A 268 6.34 5.08 0.04
N ALA A 269 5.54 6.06 -0.39
CA ALA A 269 5.90 7.47 -0.26
C ALA A 269 5.97 7.91 1.21
N ILE A 270 5.04 7.45 2.06
CA ILE A 270 5.06 7.76 3.50
C ILE A 270 6.29 7.13 4.16
N GLU A 271 6.58 5.87 3.90
CA GLU A 271 7.74 5.15 4.45
C GLU A 271 9.04 5.83 4.05
N ALA A 272 9.21 6.17 2.78
CA ALA A 272 10.37 6.93 2.28
C ALA A 272 10.45 8.35 2.91
N GLY A 273 9.30 9.00 3.11
CA GLY A 273 9.23 10.30 3.77
C GLY A 273 9.65 10.25 5.24
N VAL A 274 9.30 9.17 5.96
CA VAL A 274 9.75 8.97 7.35
C VAL A 274 11.25 8.67 7.39
N LEU A 275 11.76 7.86 6.47
CA LEU A 275 13.18 7.58 6.35
C LEU A 275 13.97 8.87 6.14
N GLU A 276 13.59 9.68 5.19
CA GLU A 276 14.19 10.97 4.90
C GLU A 276 14.08 11.95 6.09
N LEU A 277 12.95 11.94 6.80
CA LEU A 277 12.78 12.75 8.02
C LEU A 277 13.82 12.37 9.07
N ILE A 278 14.10 11.07 9.23
CA ILE A 278 15.09 10.56 10.18
C ILE A 278 16.48 11.05 9.80
N TYR A 279 16.88 10.91 8.55
CA TYR A 279 18.19 11.35 8.08
C TYR A 279 18.38 12.85 8.20
N GLN A 280 17.44 13.66 7.70
CA GLN A 280 17.53 15.12 7.80
C GLN A 280 17.55 15.60 9.25
N GLY A 281 16.82 14.94 10.14
CA GLY A 281 16.83 15.29 11.56
C GLY A 281 18.14 14.93 12.25
N HIS A 282 18.79 13.86 11.84
CA HIS A 282 20.14 13.51 12.28
C HIS A 282 21.17 14.55 11.79
N GLU A 283 21.18 14.86 10.49
CA GLU A 283 22.07 15.87 9.91
C GLU A 283 21.95 17.25 10.58
N ARG A 284 20.73 17.63 11.00
CA ARG A 284 20.45 18.90 11.68
C ARG A 284 20.62 18.84 13.19
N GLY A 285 21.00 17.68 13.76
CA GLY A 285 21.26 17.50 15.16
C GLY A 285 20.01 17.48 16.06
N PHE A 286 18.82 17.16 15.52
CA PHE A 286 17.60 17.02 16.33
C PHE A 286 17.55 15.69 17.07
N TRP A 287 18.24 14.69 16.56
CA TRP A 287 18.48 13.37 17.18
C TRP A 287 19.75 12.74 16.64
N GLU A 288 20.24 11.73 17.32
CA GLU A 288 21.44 11.00 16.96
C GLU A 288 21.10 9.54 16.63
N ILE A 289 21.73 9.03 15.57
CA ILE A 289 21.71 7.63 15.20
C ILE A 289 22.87 6.96 15.95
N GLU A 290 22.61 5.82 16.59
CA GLU A 290 23.64 5.00 17.18
C GLU A 290 24.37 4.26 16.05
N ASP A 291 25.70 4.31 16.03
CA ASP A 291 26.57 3.64 15.04
C ASP A 291 26.38 4.10 13.56
N PHE A 292 26.15 5.39 13.34
CA PHE A 292 26.03 5.94 11.96
C PHE A 292 27.29 5.72 11.11
N ASP A 293 28.46 5.70 11.72
CA ASP A 293 29.75 5.51 11.04
C ASP A 293 29.83 4.16 10.28
N SER A 294 29.01 3.20 10.64
CA SER A 294 28.95 1.90 9.95
C SER A 294 28.13 1.92 8.64
N LEU A 295 27.31 2.95 8.42
CA LEU A 295 26.47 3.05 7.21
C LEU A 295 27.18 3.72 6.04
N GLU A 296 28.14 4.64 6.30
CA GLU A 296 28.91 5.27 5.24
C GLU A 296 29.87 4.28 4.53
N GLU A 297 30.18 3.14 5.18
CA GLU A 297 31.03 2.11 4.60
C GLU A 297 30.30 1.29 3.52
N TYR A 298 28.95 1.18 3.59
CA TYR A 298 28.13 0.45 2.60
C TYR A 298 27.77 1.26 1.35
N GLU A 299 27.79 2.60 1.40
CA GLU A 299 27.52 3.44 0.21
C GLU A 299 28.75 3.62 -0.69
N ASN A 300 29.93 3.24 -0.21
CA ASN A 300 31.21 3.39 -0.94
C ASN A 300 31.74 2.05 -1.53
N GLU A 301 31.03 0.93 -1.41
CA GLU A 301 31.27 -0.34 -2.11
C GLU A 301 30.31 -0.54 -3.31
#